data_10f7315e54694e0cde6a8b485e598c39
#
_entry.id   10f7315e54694e0cde6a8b485e598c39
#
_cell.length_a   1.000
_cell.length_b   1.000
_cell.length_c   1.000
_cell.angle_alpha   90.00
_cell.angle_beta   90.00
_cell.angle_gamma   90.00
#
_symmetry.space_group_name_H-M   'P 1'
#
loop_
_entity.id
_entity.type
_entity.pdbx_description
1 polymer ?
#
loop_
_entity_poly.entity_id
_entity_poly.type
_entity_poly.pdbx_seq_one_letter_code
_entity_poly.pdbx_strand_id
1 'polypeptide(L)'
;MKILKAIQHRNSRPFLEEPAPSEQEMREVYKAALRAPDHAWLRPWRYLEVRGEGRKKLADAFIKASKASDEIPSEEMLEKLEKSPYRAPMVIVLIADIKEHPKVPKIEQMLSLGAAAQNILLSI
;
A
#
# COMPACT_ATOMS: atom_id res chain seq x y z
N MET A 1 -22.79 7.46 -1.23
CA MET A 1 -22.05 8.61 -1.84
C MET A 1 -21.94 8.37 -3.33
N LYS A 2 -22.11 9.42 -4.14
CA LYS A 2 -21.86 9.28 -5.59
C LYS A 2 -20.36 9.16 -5.81
N ILE A 3 -19.93 8.22 -6.64
CA ILE A 3 -18.51 7.91 -6.89
C ILE A 3 -17.68 9.15 -7.25
N LEU A 4 -18.24 10.07 -8.02
CA LEU A 4 -17.56 11.31 -8.40
C LEU A 4 -17.18 12.15 -7.17
N LYS A 5 -18.07 12.22 -6.18
CA LYS A 5 -17.79 12.91 -4.91
C LYS A 5 -16.67 12.22 -4.13
N ALA A 6 -16.66 10.89 -4.07
CA ALA A 6 -15.59 10.14 -3.41
C ALA A 6 -14.22 10.46 -4.04
N ILE A 7 -14.16 10.44 -5.37
CA ILE A 7 -12.93 10.79 -6.11
C ILE A 7 -12.48 12.22 -5.82
N GLN A 8 -13.41 13.19 -5.88
CA GLN A 8 -13.11 14.61 -5.72
C GLN A 8 -12.72 14.99 -4.28
N HIS A 9 -13.20 14.27 -3.28
CA HIS A 9 -12.97 14.59 -1.86
C HIS A 9 -11.87 13.74 -1.21
N ARG A 10 -11.39 12.70 -1.90
CA ARG A 10 -10.29 11.89 -1.37
C ARG A 10 -9.03 12.76 -1.17
N ASN A 11 -8.48 12.70 0.01
CA ASN A 11 -7.17 13.29 0.32
C ASN A 11 -6.33 12.34 1.18
N SER A 12 -5.04 12.56 1.22
CA SER A 12 -4.14 11.82 2.10
C SER A 12 -3.99 12.55 3.43
N ARG A 13 -4.02 11.78 4.52
CA ARG A 13 -3.81 12.30 5.87
C ARG A 13 -2.54 11.71 6.47
N PRO A 14 -1.75 12.50 7.22
CA PRO A 14 -0.50 12.01 7.79
C PRO A 14 -0.70 11.03 8.95
N PHE A 15 -1.85 11.08 9.64
CA PHE A 15 -2.18 10.23 10.77
C PHE A 15 -3.61 9.72 10.64
N LEU A 16 -3.80 8.45 10.94
CA LEU A 16 -5.09 7.77 10.96
C LEU A 16 -5.28 7.10 12.34
N GLU A 17 -6.52 7.02 12.77
CA GLU A 17 -6.89 6.53 14.10
C GLU A 17 -7.61 5.16 14.01
N GLU A 18 -7.65 4.45 15.12
CA GLU A 18 -8.49 3.26 15.28
C GLU A 18 -9.98 3.62 15.11
N PRO A 19 -10.80 2.67 14.63
CA PRO A 19 -10.43 1.29 14.31
C PRO A 19 -9.86 1.12 12.90
N ALA A 20 -8.96 0.16 12.72
CA ALA A 20 -8.62 -0.33 11.38
C ALA A 20 -9.81 -1.08 10.78
N PRO A 21 -9.94 -1.14 9.45
CA PRO A 21 -10.96 -1.96 8.82
C PRO A 21 -10.87 -3.43 9.25
N SER A 22 -12.02 -4.06 9.49
CA SER A 22 -12.12 -5.48 9.79
C SER A 22 -11.73 -6.34 8.59
N GLU A 23 -11.48 -7.63 8.81
CA GLU A 23 -11.24 -8.57 7.71
C GLU A 23 -12.38 -8.61 6.69
N GLN A 24 -13.62 -8.51 7.15
CA GLN A 24 -14.78 -8.53 6.26
C GLN A 24 -14.83 -7.26 5.39
N GLU A 25 -14.58 -6.10 5.95
CA GLU A 25 -14.47 -4.85 5.21
C GLU A 25 -13.32 -4.89 4.22
N MET A 26 -12.14 -5.40 4.63
CA MET A 26 -11.01 -5.53 3.73
C MET A 26 -11.26 -6.50 2.58
N ARG A 27 -12.05 -7.55 2.76
CA ARG A 27 -12.47 -8.43 1.65
C ARG A 27 -13.24 -7.65 0.57
N GLU A 28 -14.14 -6.75 0.96
CA GLU A 28 -14.86 -5.91 0.00
C GLU A 28 -13.93 -4.89 -0.68
N VAL A 29 -13.00 -4.32 0.06
CA VAL A 29 -11.94 -3.43 -0.47
C VAL A 29 -11.11 -4.16 -1.54
N TYR A 30 -10.68 -5.39 -1.27
CA TYR A 30 -9.90 -6.17 -2.24
C TYR A 30 -10.71 -6.62 -3.46
N LYS A 31 -12.01 -6.88 -3.30
CA LYS A 31 -12.89 -7.10 -4.46
C LYS A 31 -12.92 -5.88 -5.37
N ALA A 32 -12.96 -4.67 -4.80
CA ALA A 32 -12.88 -3.43 -5.57
C ALA A 32 -11.51 -3.28 -6.24
N ALA A 33 -10.43 -3.60 -5.54
CA ALA A 33 -9.07 -3.58 -6.10
C ALA A 33 -8.93 -4.52 -7.30
N LEU A 34 -9.54 -5.70 -7.27
CA LEU A 34 -9.55 -6.65 -8.38
C LEU A 34 -10.24 -6.14 -9.65
N ARG A 35 -11.01 -5.05 -9.56
CA ARG A 35 -11.66 -4.44 -10.72
C ARG A 35 -10.77 -3.41 -11.45
N ALA A 36 -9.55 -3.21 -11.00
CA ALA A 36 -8.59 -2.36 -11.71
C ALA A 36 -8.33 -2.92 -13.13
N PRO A 37 -8.11 -2.05 -14.12
CA PRO A 37 -7.71 -2.48 -15.47
C PRO A 37 -6.46 -3.36 -15.40
N ASP A 38 -6.53 -4.54 -15.98
CA ASP A 38 -5.48 -5.56 -15.90
C ASP A 38 -5.39 -6.31 -17.23
N HIS A 39 -4.46 -5.88 -18.08
CA HIS A 39 -4.24 -6.49 -19.38
C HIS A 39 -3.79 -7.94 -19.25
N ALA A 40 -4.46 -8.83 -19.96
CA ALA A 40 -4.23 -10.27 -19.93
C ALA A 40 -4.48 -10.95 -18.56
N TRP A 41 -5.16 -10.30 -17.65
CA TRP A 41 -5.50 -10.85 -16.34
C TRP A 41 -4.29 -11.36 -15.56
N LEU A 42 -3.19 -10.62 -15.62
CA LEU A 42 -1.93 -11.02 -14.99
C LEU A 42 -1.94 -10.89 -13.47
N ARG A 43 -2.86 -10.11 -12.92
CA ARG A 43 -2.91 -9.84 -11.48
C ARG A 43 -1.55 -9.43 -10.93
N PRO A 44 -0.96 -8.30 -11.41
CA PRO A 44 0.43 -7.96 -11.12
C PRO A 44 0.62 -7.32 -9.74
N TRP A 45 -0.10 -7.81 -8.76
CA TRP A 45 -0.09 -7.26 -7.41
C TRP A 45 -0.22 -8.33 -6.34
N ARG A 46 0.36 -8.03 -5.20
CA ARG A 46 0.10 -8.68 -3.92
C ARG A 46 -0.02 -7.60 -2.85
N TYR A 47 -0.79 -7.89 -1.82
CA TYR A 47 -0.99 -6.98 -0.70
C TYR A 47 -0.56 -7.67 0.58
N LEU A 48 0.18 -6.93 1.42
CA LEU A 48 0.55 -7.38 2.76
C LEU A 48 -0.07 -6.43 3.77
N GLU A 49 -1.01 -6.93 4.58
CA GLU A 49 -1.55 -6.18 5.70
C GLU A 49 -0.61 -6.27 6.91
N VAL A 50 -0.26 -5.13 7.45
CA VAL A 50 0.60 -5.00 8.62
C VAL A 50 -0.21 -4.36 9.75
N ARG A 51 -0.51 -5.13 10.79
CA ARG A 51 -1.30 -4.73 11.95
C ARG A 51 -0.55 -5.01 13.24
N GLY A 52 -0.92 -4.33 14.33
CA GLY A 52 -0.39 -4.59 15.67
C GLY A 52 1.14 -4.62 15.71
N GLU A 53 1.70 -5.68 16.26
CA GLU A 53 3.15 -5.90 16.37
C GLU A 53 3.87 -6.06 15.00
N GLY A 54 3.15 -6.38 13.94
CA GLY A 54 3.69 -6.37 12.58
C GLY A 54 4.26 -5.00 12.18
N ARG A 55 3.72 -3.92 12.71
CA ARG A 55 4.21 -2.55 12.47
C ARG A 55 5.63 -2.35 13.00
N LYS A 56 5.97 -2.99 14.13
CA LYS A 56 7.35 -2.98 14.63
C LYS A 56 8.30 -3.68 13.66
N LYS A 57 7.91 -4.84 13.13
CA LYS A 57 8.72 -5.57 12.13
C LYS A 57 8.93 -4.73 10.87
N LEU A 58 7.91 -3.98 10.44
CA LEU A 58 8.02 -3.08 9.30
C LEU A 58 8.99 -1.91 9.59
N ALA A 59 8.91 -1.32 10.78
CA ALA A 59 9.84 -0.28 11.22
C ALA A 59 11.29 -0.79 11.25
N ASP A 60 11.51 -1.98 11.81
CA ASP A 60 12.83 -2.62 11.86
C ASP A 60 13.39 -2.86 10.44
N ALA A 61 12.53 -3.26 9.49
CA ALA A 61 12.92 -3.42 8.09
C ALA A 61 13.33 -2.09 7.43
N PHE A 62 12.61 -1.01 7.70
CA PHE A 62 12.96 0.33 7.20
C PHE A 62 14.30 0.80 7.75
N ILE A 63 14.53 0.62 9.06
CA ILE A 63 15.78 0.99 9.72
C ILE A 63 16.94 0.17 9.14
N LYS A 64 16.75 -1.14 9.00
CA LYS A 64 17.77 -2.03 8.41
C LYS A 64 18.13 -1.61 6.99
N ALA A 65 17.13 -1.32 6.15
CA ALA A 65 17.35 -0.88 4.79
C ALA A 65 18.08 0.48 4.74
N SER A 66 17.71 1.42 5.61
CA SER A 66 18.36 2.72 5.69
C SER A 66 19.83 2.61 6.10
N LYS A 67 20.15 1.76 7.07
CA LYS A 67 21.55 1.51 7.52
C LYS A 67 22.38 0.78 6.46
N ALA A 68 21.77 0.03 5.56
CA ALA A 68 22.45 -0.67 4.47
C ALA A 68 22.68 0.20 3.24
N SER A 69 22.11 1.41 3.19
CA SER A 69 22.34 2.36 2.10
C SER A 69 23.73 3.01 2.21
N ASP A 70 24.20 3.61 1.11
CA ASP A 70 25.49 4.29 1.04
C ASP A 70 25.58 5.53 1.95
N GLU A 71 24.42 6.10 2.33
CA GLU A 71 24.35 7.23 3.24
C GLU A 71 24.08 6.75 4.67
N ILE A 72 24.89 7.22 5.63
CA ILE A 72 24.66 6.95 7.05
C ILE A 72 23.44 7.74 7.51
N PRO A 73 22.34 7.08 7.96
CA PRO A 73 21.16 7.79 8.42
C PRO A 73 21.44 8.57 9.71
N SER A 74 20.87 9.78 9.81
CA SER A 74 20.88 10.56 11.03
C SER A 74 20.01 9.93 12.12
N GLU A 75 20.24 10.27 13.38
CA GLU A 75 19.35 9.83 14.49
C GLU A 75 17.91 10.29 14.28
N GLU A 76 17.70 11.49 13.77
CA GLU A 76 16.37 12.00 13.42
C GLU A 76 15.69 11.15 12.35
N MET A 77 16.41 10.73 11.33
CA MET A 77 15.87 9.84 10.28
C MET A 77 15.50 8.48 10.86
N LEU A 78 16.34 7.88 11.70
CA LEU A 78 16.07 6.61 12.34
C LEU A 78 14.82 6.66 13.23
N GLU A 79 14.66 7.72 14.02
CA GLU A 79 13.48 7.94 14.85
C GLU A 79 12.20 8.08 13.99
N LYS A 80 12.29 8.81 12.88
CA LYS A 80 11.19 8.96 11.92
C LYS A 80 10.79 7.61 11.31
N LEU A 81 11.74 6.78 10.93
CA LEU A 81 11.49 5.45 10.38
C LEU A 81 10.86 4.52 11.41
N GLU A 82 11.31 4.57 12.67
CA GLU A 82 10.74 3.77 13.76
C GLU A 82 9.26 4.11 14.02
N LYS A 83 8.90 5.38 13.95
CA LYS A 83 7.53 5.87 14.20
C LYS A 83 6.61 5.76 12.99
N SER A 84 7.17 5.71 11.79
CA SER A 84 6.41 5.80 10.53
C SER A 84 5.27 4.78 10.40
N PRO A 85 5.43 3.48 10.70
CA PRO A 85 4.33 2.51 10.60
C PRO A 85 3.21 2.72 11.61
N TYR A 86 3.47 3.44 12.70
CA TYR A 86 2.48 3.71 13.74
C TYR A 86 1.58 4.93 13.47
N ARG A 87 1.77 5.57 12.33
CA ARG A 87 0.91 6.68 11.89
C ARG A 87 -0.49 6.23 11.47
N ALA A 88 -0.70 4.94 11.36
CA ALA A 88 -1.98 4.31 11.09
C ALA A 88 -2.12 3.00 11.87
N PRO A 89 -3.36 2.59 12.21
CA PRO A 89 -3.59 1.29 12.87
C PRO A 89 -3.27 0.09 11.97
N MET A 90 -3.30 0.27 10.66
CA MET A 90 -2.94 -0.73 9.66
C MET A 90 -2.19 -0.09 8.51
N VAL A 91 -1.17 -0.77 8.03
CA VAL A 91 -0.42 -0.41 6.82
C VAL A 91 -0.61 -1.51 5.78
N ILE A 92 -0.92 -1.13 4.55
CA ILE A 92 -0.96 -2.05 3.41
C ILE A 92 0.29 -1.84 2.57
N VAL A 93 1.11 -2.87 2.45
CA VAL A 93 2.26 -2.87 1.54
C VAL A 93 1.79 -3.37 0.18
N LEU A 94 1.92 -2.53 -0.83
CA LEU A 94 1.62 -2.88 -2.21
C LEU A 94 2.86 -3.50 -2.85
N ILE A 95 2.74 -4.74 -3.31
CA ILE A 95 3.85 -5.49 -3.92
C ILE A 95 3.57 -5.63 -5.42
N ALA A 96 4.47 -5.11 -6.23
CA ALA A 96 4.43 -5.31 -7.67
C ALA A 96 4.90 -6.73 -8.00
N ASP A 97 3.96 -7.59 -8.37
CA ASP A 97 4.21 -8.98 -8.76
C ASP A 97 4.22 -9.08 -10.29
N ILE A 98 5.32 -8.59 -10.87
CA ILE A 98 5.47 -8.48 -12.32
C ILE A 98 5.68 -9.85 -12.96
N LYS A 99 4.89 -10.15 -13.98
CA LYS A 99 5.01 -11.36 -14.78
C LYS A 99 5.63 -11.04 -16.13
N GLU A 100 6.47 -11.94 -16.61
CA GLU A 100 6.91 -11.85 -17.99
C GLU A 100 5.77 -12.19 -18.94
N HIS A 101 5.54 -11.33 -19.92
CA HIS A 101 4.49 -11.50 -20.91
C HIS A 101 4.85 -10.77 -22.21
N PRO A 102 4.70 -11.43 -23.39
CA PRO A 102 5.15 -10.88 -24.66
C PRO A 102 4.40 -9.61 -25.11
N LYS A 103 3.17 -9.40 -24.59
CA LYS A 103 2.31 -8.28 -24.99
C LYS A 103 2.05 -7.27 -23.88
N VAL A 104 2.46 -7.56 -22.65
CA VAL A 104 2.18 -6.69 -21.49
C VAL A 104 3.49 -6.29 -20.82
N PRO A 105 4.04 -5.13 -21.16
CA PRO A 105 5.29 -4.67 -20.58
C PRO A 105 5.14 -4.31 -19.10
N LYS A 106 6.26 -4.28 -18.38
CA LYS A 106 6.32 -3.95 -16.96
C LYS A 106 5.56 -2.66 -16.61
N ILE A 107 5.69 -1.63 -17.44
CA ILE A 107 5.03 -0.34 -17.18
C ILE A 107 3.50 -0.45 -17.13
N GLU A 108 2.89 -1.23 -18.00
CA GLU A 108 1.44 -1.46 -17.96
C GLU A 108 1.03 -2.18 -16.68
N GLN A 109 1.81 -3.15 -16.22
CA GLN A 109 1.56 -3.87 -14.98
C GLN A 109 1.70 -2.95 -13.76
N MET A 110 2.66 -2.04 -13.76
CA MET A 110 2.80 -1.01 -12.71
C MET A 110 1.61 -0.05 -12.69
N LEU A 111 1.10 0.35 -13.85
CA LEU A 111 -0.10 1.19 -13.96
C LEU A 111 -1.35 0.45 -13.43
N SER A 112 -1.47 -0.85 -13.70
CA SER A 112 -2.54 -1.69 -13.14
C SER A 112 -2.49 -1.73 -11.62
N LEU A 113 -1.29 -1.90 -11.03
CA LEU A 113 -1.10 -1.84 -9.58
C LEU A 113 -1.50 -0.46 -9.02
N GLY A 114 -1.13 0.62 -9.68
CA GLY A 114 -1.52 1.98 -9.29
C GLY A 114 -3.04 2.19 -9.33
N ALA A 115 -3.71 1.65 -10.34
CA ALA A 115 -5.17 1.68 -10.44
C ALA A 115 -5.84 0.88 -9.32
N ALA A 116 -5.31 -0.30 -8.99
CA ALA A 116 -5.77 -1.11 -7.86
C ALA A 116 -5.58 -0.37 -6.51
N ALA A 117 -4.45 0.30 -6.33
CA ALA A 117 -4.19 1.14 -5.16
C ALA A 117 -5.23 2.26 -5.02
N GLN A 118 -5.60 2.93 -6.11
CA GLN A 118 -6.63 3.96 -6.07
C GLN A 118 -8.00 3.39 -5.72
N ASN A 119 -8.34 2.20 -6.21
CA ASN A 119 -9.59 1.53 -5.82
C ASN A 119 -9.61 1.22 -4.32
N ILE A 120 -8.49 0.79 -3.74
CA ILE A 120 -8.34 0.61 -2.29
C ILE A 120 -8.61 1.93 -1.56
N LEU A 121 -7.93 3.01 -1.96
CA LEU A 121 -8.04 4.31 -1.32
C LEU A 121 -9.46 4.92 -1.39
N LEU A 122 -10.23 4.58 -2.41
CA LEU A 122 -11.61 5.03 -2.56
C LEU A 122 -12.63 4.17 -1.80
N SER A 123 -12.22 2.99 -1.36
CA SER A 123 -13.08 1.99 -0.71
C SER A 123 -12.99 1.99 0.82
N ILE A 124 -11.99 2.68 1.35
CA ILE A 124 -11.75 2.77 2.81
C ILE A 124 -12.39 4.02 3.41
#